data_06bcd0f641c03d69aed0f8dee10b0de0
#
_entry.id   06bcd0f641c03d69aed0f8dee10b0de0
#
_cell.length_a   1.000
_cell.length_b   1.000
_cell.length_c   1.000
_cell.angle_alpha   90.00
_cell.angle_beta   90.00
_cell.angle_gamma   90.00
#
_symmetry.space_group_name_H-M   'P 1'
#
loop_
_entity.id
_entity.type
_entity.pdbx_description
1 polymer ?
#
loop_
_entity_poly.entity_id
_entity_poly.type
_entity_poly.pdbx_seq_one_letter_code
_entity_poly.pdbx_strand_id
1 'polypeptide(L)'
;MGGGHCAKAIAEACNPLDWKYSVQDSRADYATLEGATETHHSCPNDFLESETRETLSRFSDILLLGHDWKEDEERLLGLLSKGYSGRLGVIGSKSKWKAFTSVALEAGISQETLDGVNCPIGLAIGAESPEEIAIAVLAEILAAYKGVNP
;
A
#
# COMPACT_ATOMS: atom_id res chain seq x y z
N MET A 1 -1.53 3.91 1.79
CA MET A 1 -1.42 5.24 1.16
C MET A 1 -2.53 5.34 0.11
N GLY A 2 -3.29 6.43 0.13
CA GLY A 2 -4.58 6.52 -0.55
C GLY A 2 -5.73 6.12 0.38
N GLY A 3 -6.60 7.08 0.76
CA GLY A 3 -7.70 6.92 1.75
C GLY A 3 -9.08 6.70 1.12
N GLY A 4 -9.15 6.18 -0.10
CA GLY A 4 -10.41 5.94 -0.81
C GLY A 4 -11.25 4.79 -0.25
N HIS A 5 -12.26 4.36 -1.01
CA HIS A 5 -13.23 3.34 -0.55
C HIS A 5 -12.58 2.03 -0.12
N CYS A 6 -11.58 1.54 -0.87
CA CYS A 6 -10.87 0.31 -0.49
C CYS A 6 -10.08 0.48 0.82
N ALA A 7 -9.44 1.64 1.03
CA ALA A 7 -8.74 1.92 2.27
C ALA A 7 -9.68 1.96 3.46
N LYS A 8 -10.86 2.56 3.30
CA LYS A 8 -11.90 2.58 4.33
C LYS A 8 -12.37 1.17 4.70
N ALA A 9 -12.70 0.36 3.70
CA ALA A 9 -13.14 -1.03 3.92
C ALA A 9 -12.04 -1.88 4.59
N ILE A 10 -10.77 -1.71 4.20
CA ILE A 10 -9.63 -2.38 4.83
C ILE A 10 -9.50 -1.93 6.30
N ALA A 11 -9.58 -0.63 6.58
CA ALA A 11 -9.50 -0.10 7.94
C ALA A 11 -10.61 -0.66 8.84
N GLU A 12 -11.86 -0.67 8.35
CA GLU A 12 -13.01 -1.25 9.07
C GLU A 12 -12.79 -2.75 9.37
N ALA A 13 -12.26 -3.51 8.42
CA ALA A 13 -11.97 -4.93 8.57
C ALA A 13 -10.75 -5.21 9.48
N CYS A 14 -9.86 -4.24 9.72
CA CYS A 14 -8.76 -4.36 10.68
C CYS A 14 -9.26 -4.32 12.14
N ASN A 15 -10.37 -3.62 12.43
CA ASN A 15 -10.85 -3.42 13.79
C ASN A 15 -11.08 -4.73 14.59
N PRO A 16 -11.81 -5.74 14.06
CA PRO A 16 -12.01 -7.00 14.78
C PRO A 16 -10.74 -7.83 14.94
N LEU A 17 -9.68 -7.52 14.20
CA LEU A 17 -8.37 -8.16 14.30
C LEU A 17 -7.42 -7.44 15.25
N ASP A 18 -7.83 -6.29 15.81
CA ASP A 18 -6.99 -5.39 16.62
C ASP A 18 -5.71 -4.96 15.87
N TRP A 19 -5.79 -4.86 14.54
CA TRP A 19 -4.71 -4.38 13.71
C TRP A 19 -4.75 -2.85 13.62
N LYS A 20 -3.59 -2.24 13.85
CA LYS A 20 -3.43 -0.79 13.72
C LYS A 20 -3.24 -0.40 12.26
N TYR A 21 -3.77 0.74 11.90
CA TYR A 21 -3.62 1.31 10.57
C TYR A 21 -3.40 2.82 10.63
N SER A 22 -2.79 3.34 9.59
CA SER A 22 -2.53 4.76 9.37
C SER A 22 -2.89 5.11 7.94
N VAL A 23 -3.16 6.38 7.66
CA VAL A 23 -3.53 6.84 6.32
C VAL A 23 -2.69 8.04 5.89
N GLN A 24 -2.34 8.08 4.61
CA GLN A 24 -1.80 9.24 3.91
C GLN A 24 -2.59 9.42 2.62
N ASP A 25 -3.07 10.64 2.36
CA ASP A 25 -3.71 11.03 1.08
C ASP A 25 -3.42 12.52 0.81
N SER A 26 -3.33 12.88 -0.45
CA SER A 26 -3.17 14.26 -0.89
C SER A 26 -4.46 15.07 -0.77
N ARG A 27 -5.60 14.40 -0.68
CA ARG A 27 -6.93 15.00 -0.54
C ARG A 27 -7.37 15.01 0.92
N ALA A 28 -7.71 16.18 1.45
CA ALA A 28 -8.07 16.37 2.86
C ALA A 28 -9.16 15.40 3.35
N ASP A 29 -10.23 15.24 2.57
CA ASP A 29 -11.38 14.40 2.94
C ASP A 29 -11.04 12.88 2.97
N TYR A 30 -9.94 12.48 2.36
CA TYR A 30 -9.47 11.10 2.29
C TYR A 30 -8.22 10.84 3.15
N ALA A 31 -7.65 11.88 3.74
CA ALA A 31 -6.50 11.78 4.63
C ALA A 31 -6.88 11.40 6.07
N THR A 32 -8.13 11.00 6.30
CA THR A 32 -8.64 10.61 7.62
C THR A 32 -9.40 9.29 7.53
N LEU A 33 -9.12 8.38 8.48
CA LEU A 33 -9.87 7.15 8.70
C LEU A 33 -10.17 7.05 10.19
N GLU A 34 -11.40 6.70 10.54
CA GLU A 34 -11.79 6.53 11.93
C GLU A 34 -10.93 5.46 12.59
N GLY A 35 -10.35 5.76 13.75
CA GLY A 35 -9.47 4.85 14.47
C GLY A 35 -8.02 4.78 13.95
N ALA A 36 -7.65 5.56 12.94
CA ALA A 36 -6.27 5.57 12.44
C ALA A 36 -5.28 6.03 13.52
N THR A 37 -4.16 5.35 13.61
CA THR A 37 -3.06 5.70 14.54
C THR A 37 -2.35 6.98 14.09
N GLU A 38 -2.14 7.13 12.79
CA GLU A 38 -1.56 8.34 12.18
C GLU A 38 -2.40 8.76 10.97
N THR A 39 -2.52 10.05 10.77
CA THR A 39 -3.18 10.64 9.59
C THR A 39 -2.26 11.69 8.97
N HIS A 40 -2.01 11.58 7.68
CA HIS A 40 -1.12 12.46 6.94
C HIS A 40 -1.84 13.04 5.73
N HIS A 41 -2.22 14.32 5.83
CA HIS A 41 -2.70 15.09 4.69
C HIS A 41 -1.50 15.75 4.02
N SER A 42 -0.96 15.12 3.00
CA SER A 42 0.22 15.60 2.27
C SER A 42 0.28 14.96 0.88
N CYS A 43 1.01 15.58 -0.04
CA CYS A 43 1.36 14.89 -1.27
C CYS A 43 2.37 13.75 -0.99
N PRO A 44 2.53 12.77 -1.89
CA PRO A 44 3.43 11.64 -1.69
C PRO A 44 4.87 12.08 -1.38
N ASN A 45 5.40 13.03 -2.12
CA ASN A 45 6.78 13.48 -1.97
C ASN A 45 7.03 14.15 -0.61
N ASP A 46 6.13 15.04 -0.16
CA ASP A 46 6.26 15.71 1.14
C ASP A 46 6.24 14.70 2.29
N PHE A 47 5.35 13.70 2.23
CA PHE A 47 5.33 12.62 3.20
C PHE A 47 6.65 11.86 3.20
N LEU A 48 7.11 11.44 2.03
CA LEU A 48 8.32 10.65 1.89
C LEU A 48 9.59 11.44 2.27
N GLU A 49 9.65 12.74 2.00
CA GLU A 49 10.77 13.59 2.44
C GLU A 49 10.90 13.63 3.96
N SER A 50 9.78 13.58 4.67
CA SER A 50 9.78 13.55 6.15
C SER A 50 10.17 12.21 6.75
N GLU A 51 10.24 11.14 5.94
CA GLU A 51 10.47 9.77 6.39
C GLU A 51 11.89 9.29 6.04
N THR A 52 12.45 8.46 6.90
CA THR A 52 13.67 7.67 6.66
C THR A 52 13.33 6.18 6.60
N ARG A 53 14.31 5.35 6.25
CA ARG A 53 14.14 3.88 6.32
C ARG A 53 13.75 3.43 7.73
N GLU A 54 14.38 4.01 8.77
CA GLU A 54 14.09 3.68 10.17
C GLU A 54 12.68 4.08 10.56
N THR A 55 12.24 5.29 10.22
CA THR A 55 10.87 5.73 10.56
C THR A 55 9.81 4.96 9.79
N LEU A 56 10.06 4.60 8.53
CA LEU A 56 9.17 3.75 7.74
C LEU A 56 9.03 2.33 8.31
N SER A 57 10.04 1.85 9.06
CA SER A 57 10.01 0.50 9.65
C SER A 57 8.93 0.29 10.73
N ARG A 58 8.28 1.39 11.20
CA ARG A 58 7.10 1.29 12.08
C ARG A 58 5.88 0.70 11.39
N PHE A 59 5.88 0.71 10.07
CA PHE A 59 4.85 0.06 9.24
C PHE A 59 5.33 -1.30 8.77
N SER A 60 4.67 -2.36 9.23
CA SER A 60 4.94 -3.73 8.75
C SER A 60 4.52 -3.91 7.30
N ASP A 61 3.42 -3.27 6.93
CA ASP A 61 2.82 -3.31 5.60
C ASP A 61 2.49 -1.90 5.14
N ILE A 62 2.81 -1.59 3.89
CA ILE A 62 2.33 -0.38 3.21
C ILE A 62 1.54 -0.80 1.98
N LEU A 63 0.32 -0.28 1.88
CA LEU A 63 -0.58 -0.55 0.76
C LEU A 63 -0.76 0.72 -0.07
N LEU A 64 -0.50 0.64 -1.37
CA LEU A 64 -0.76 1.70 -2.33
C LEU A 64 -2.15 1.49 -2.92
N LEU A 65 -3.11 2.28 -2.45
CA LEU A 65 -4.54 2.17 -2.74
C LEU A 65 -5.07 3.44 -3.41
N GLY A 66 -4.19 4.23 -4.01
CA GLY A 66 -4.51 5.52 -4.58
C GLY A 66 -5.41 5.44 -5.80
N HIS A 67 -6.13 6.53 -6.06
CA HIS A 67 -6.96 6.71 -7.25
C HIS A 67 -6.16 7.25 -8.45
N ASP A 68 -5.02 7.87 -8.19
CA ASP A 68 -4.16 8.50 -9.18
C ASP A 68 -2.89 7.65 -9.40
N TRP A 69 -2.66 7.23 -10.65
CA TRP A 69 -1.51 6.40 -11.00
C TRP A 69 -0.18 7.11 -10.76
N LYS A 70 -0.14 8.42 -11.02
CA LYS A 70 1.08 9.20 -10.84
C LYS A 70 1.47 9.29 -9.36
N GLU A 71 0.51 9.55 -8.48
CA GLU A 71 0.77 9.55 -7.04
C GLU A 71 1.20 8.18 -6.53
N ASP A 72 0.58 7.09 -7.00
CA ASP A 72 0.99 5.75 -6.60
C ASP A 72 2.37 5.37 -7.13
N GLU A 73 2.73 5.84 -8.33
CA GLU A 73 4.08 5.71 -8.88
C GLU A 73 5.11 6.46 -8.02
N GLU A 74 4.83 7.71 -7.66
CA GLU A 74 5.68 8.51 -6.76
C GLU A 74 5.87 7.82 -5.41
N ARG A 75 4.79 7.27 -4.82
CA ARG A 75 4.82 6.50 -3.57
C ARG A 75 5.70 5.26 -3.70
N LEU A 76 5.51 4.48 -4.76
CA LEU A 76 6.28 3.27 -5.02
C LEU A 76 7.77 3.59 -5.14
N LEU A 77 8.13 4.51 -6.02
CA LEU A 77 9.53 4.88 -6.25
C LEU A 77 10.18 5.43 -4.98
N GLY A 78 9.50 6.30 -4.26
CA GLY A 78 10.02 6.88 -3.03
C GLY A 78 10.23 5.86 -1.93
N LEU A 79 9.30 4.94 -1.70
CA LEU A 79 9.43 3.87 -0.71
C LEU A 79 10.59 2.92 -1.05
N LEU A 80 10.70 2.49 -2.32
CA LEU A 80 11.75 1.59 -2.75
C LEU A 80 13.13 2.28 -2.72
N SER A 81 13.23 3.54 -3.14
CA SER A 81 14.48 4.31 -3.08
C SER A 81 14.97 4.54 -1.65
N LYS A 82 14.06 4.65 -0.69
CA LYS A 82 14.41 4.76 0.74
C LYS A 82 14.74 3.40 1.39
N GLY A 83 14.62 2.31 0.65
CA GLY A 83 14.91 0.97 1.14
C GLY A 83 13.90 0.47 2.15
N TYR A 84 12.61 0.83 1.99
CA TYR A 84 11.54 0.23 2.79
C TYR A 84 11.60 -1.29 2.68
N SER A 85 11.66 -1.96 3.81
CA SER A 85 11.88 -3.41 3.91
C SER A 85 10.66 -4.19 4.43
N GLY A 86 9.57 -3.50 4.74
CA GLY A 86 8.29 -4.13 5.06
C GLY A 86 7.60 -4.65 3.80
N ARG A 87 6.43 -5.25 4.00
CA ARG A 87 5.60 -5.72 2.90
C ARG A 87 4.99 -4.55 2.14
N LEU A 88 5.16 -4.53 0.83
CA LEU A 88 4.59 -3.51 -0.05
C LEU A 88 3.56 -4.13 -0.98
N GLY A 89 2.33 -3.63 -0.93
CA GLY A 89 1.23 -4.07 -1.77
C GLY A 89 0.68 -2.93 -2.62
N VAL A 90 0.33 -3.23 -3.85
CA VAL A 90 -0.24 -2.26 -4.79
C VAL A 90 -1.56 -2.76 -5.31
N ILE A 91 -2.63 -1.95 -5.17
CA ILE A 91 -3.89 -2.23 -5.83
C ILE A 91 -3.79 -1.82 -7.30
N GLY A 92 -4.21 -2.69 -8.19
CA GLY A 92 -4.21 -2.36 -9.61
C GLY A 92 -4.16 -3.56 -10.54
N SER A 93 -4.33 -3.26 -11.83
CA SER A 93 -4.27 -4.25 -12.89
C SER A 93 -2.83 -4.64 -13.26
N LYS A 94 -2.70 -5.75 -14.00
CA LYS A 94 -1.42 -6.14 -14.61
C LYS A 94 -0.82 -5.03 -15.48
N SER A 95 -1.68 -4.23 -16.15
CA SER A 95 -1.25 -3.12 -17.00
C SER A 95 -0.64 -1.98 -16.17
N LYS A 96 -1.27 -1.63 -15.03
CA LYS A 96 -0.71 -0.65 -14.08
C LYS A 96 0.64 -1.11 -13.57
N TRP A 97 0.74 -2.37 -13.14
CA TRP A 97 2.00 -2.91 -12.64
C TRP A 97 3.12 -2.91 -13.68
N LYS A 98 2.80 -3.28 -14.92
CA LYS A 98 3.78 -3.23 -16.02
C LYS A 98 4.31 -1.81 -16.26
N ALA A 99 3.45 -0.80 -16.21
CA ALA A 99 3.86 0.60 -16.34
C ALA A 99 4.77 1.02 -15.17
N PHE A 100 4.40 0.70 -13.95
CA PHE A 100 5.19 1.01 -12.75
C PHE A 100 6.55 0.32 -12.76
N THR A 101 6.60 -0.95 -13.15
CA THR A 101 7.87 -1.71 -13.28
C THR A 101 8.81 -1.05 -14.29
N SER A 102 8.30 -0.60 -15.44
CA SER A 102 9.12 0.08 -16.45
C SER A 102 9.78 1.34 -15.90
N VAL A 103 8.99 2.21 -15.26
CA VAL A 103 9.51 3.46 -14.68
C VAL A 103 10.48 3.19 -13.54
N ALA A 104 10.19 2.20 -12.69
CA ALA A 104 11.06 1.85 -11.58
C ALA A 104 12.42 1.32 -12.04
N LEU A 105 12.44 0.48 -13.07
CA LEU A 105 13.70 -0.02 -13.67
C LEU A 105 14.52 1.13 -14.30
N GLU A 106 13.85 2.06 -14.99
CA GLU A 106 14.51 3.27 -15.55
C GLU A 106 15.09 4.16 -14.42
N ALA A 107 14.44 4.19 -13.26
CA ALA A 107 14.92 4.89 -12.07
C ALA A 107 16.04 4.15 -11.30
N GLY A 108 16.45 2.97 -11.77
CA GLY A 108 17.54 2.18 -11.18
C GLY A 108 17.12 1.24 -10.06
N ILE A 109 15.83 1.02 -9.84
CA ILE A 109 15.33 -0.03 -8.93
C ILE A 109 15.57 -1.39 -9.57
N SER A 110 16.09 -2.34 -8.82
CA SER A 110 16.38 -3.69 -9.36
C SER A 110 15.09 -4.51 -9.55
N GLN A 111 15.13 -5.45 -10.51
CA GLN A 111 14.03 -6.40 -10.69
C GLN A 111 13.79 -7.24 -9.43
N GLU A 112 14.84 -7.66 -8.73
CA GLU A 112 14.73 -8.39 -7.46
C GLU A 112 13.92 -7.62 -6.41
N THR A 113 14.13 -6.31 -6.30
CA THR A 113 13.35 -5.44 -5.42
C THR A 113 11.88 -5.39 -5.82
N LEU A 114 11.61 -5.29 -7.12
CA LEU A 114 10.25 -5.25 -7.66
C LEU A 114 9.51 -6.58 -7.51
N ASP A 115 10.22 -7.70 -7.60
CA ASP A 115 9.65 -9.04 -7.39
C ASP A 115 9.16 -9.25 -5.94
N GLY A 116 9.64 -8.44 -5.00
CA GLY A 116 9.16 -8.41 -3.61
C GLY A 116 7.87 -7.60 -3.40
N VAL A 117 7.38 -6.88 -4.41
CA VAL A 117 6.15 -6.09 -4.33
C VAL A 117 4.94 -6.94 -4.75
N ASN A 118 3.89 -6.92 -3.93
CA ASN A 118 2.66 -7.67 -4.22
C ASN A 118 1.72 -6.83 -5.09
N CYS A 119 1.61 -7.14 -6.36
CA CYS A 119 0.69 -6.48 -7.30
C CYS A 119 0.10 -7.46 -8.32
N PRO A 120 -1.23 -7.57 -8.39
CA PRO A 120 -2.21 -6.94 -7.49
C PRO A 120 -2.12 -7.50 -6.07
N ILE A 121 -2.33 -6.65 -5.06
CA ILE A 121 -2.44 -7.08 -3.67
C ILE A 121 -3.80 -7.74 -3.43
N GLY A 122 -3.81 -8.82 -2.68
CA GLY A 122 -4.99 -9.59 -2.31
C GLY A 122 -5.07 -10.93 -3.02
N LEU A 123 -5.67 -11.90 -2.35
CA LEU A 123 -5.91 -13.24 -2.93
C LEU A 123 -6.80 -13.16 -4.16
N ALA A 124 -6.52 -13.98 -5.16
CA ALA A 124 -7.29 -14.06 -6.41
C ALA A 124 -8.63 -14.79 -6.20
N ILE A 125 -9.55 -14.17 -5.45
CA ILE A 125 -10.88 -14.73 -5.12
C ILE A 125 -12.02 -14.13 -5.95
N GLY A 126 -11.71 -13.31 -6.95
CA GLY A 126 -12.73 -12.64 -7.77
C GLY A 126 -13.39 -11.44 -7.08
N ALA A 127 -12.70 -10.79 -6.14
CA ALA A 127 -13.21 -9.64 -5.42
C ALA A 127 -13.46 -8.43 -6.35
N GLU A 128 -14.63 -7.82 -6.23
CA GLU A 128 -15.08 -6.69 -7.05
C GLU A 128 -15.44 -5.47 -6.20
N SER A 129 -16.10 -5.65 -5.06
CA SER A 129 -16.45 -4.54 -4.16
C SER A 129 -15.29 -4.16 -3.25
N PRO A 130 -15.27 -2.93 -2.69
CA PRO A 130 -14.26 -2.53 -1.71
C PRO A 130 -14.17 -3.47 -0.51
N GLU A 131 -15.30 -3.99 -0.03
CA GLU A 131 -15.39 -4.92 1.09
C GLU A 131 -14.81 -6.30 0.74
N GLU A 132 -15.10 -6.80 -0.46
CA GLU A 132 -14.50 -8.05 -0.96
C GLU A 132 -12.99 -7.91 -1.17
N ILE A 133 -12.55 -6.76 -1.71
CA ILE A 133 -11.13 -6.44 -1.85
C ILE A 133 -10.46 -6.39 -0.46
N ALA A 134 -11.11 -5.81 0.54
CA ALA A 134 -10.58 -5.79 1.90
C ALA A 134 -10.38 -7.21 2.45
N ILE A 135 -11.32 -8.11 2.24
CA ILE A 135 -11.20 -9.53 2.63
C ILE A 135 -10.01 -10.18 1.92
N ALA A 136 -9.89 -10.00 0.60
CA ALA A 136 -8.81 -10.58 -0.19
C ALA A 136 -7.42 -10.09 0.29
N VAL A 137 -7.29 -8.78 0.54
CA VAL A 137 -6.05 -8.14 0.99
C VAL A 137 -5.68 -8.62 2.40
N LEU A 138 -6.60 -8.58 3.35
CA LEU A 138 -6.32 -8.98 4.73
C LEU A 138 -6.03 -10.49 4.83
N ALA A 139 -6.70 -11.31 4.03
CA ALA A 139 -6.41 -12.74 3.98
C ALA A 139 -4.98 -13.02 3.49
N GLU A 140 -4.52 -12.31 2.46
CA GLU A 140 -3.14 -12.42 1.96
C GLU A 140 -2.13 -11.96 3.01
N ILE A 141 -2.38 -10.83 3.67
CA ILE A 141 -1.52 -10.32 4.75
C ILE A 141 -1.46 -11.33 5.91
N LEU A 142 -2.62 -11.84 6.33
CA LEU A 142 -2.70 -12.82 7.41
C LEU A 142 -1.95 -14.12 7.06
N ALA A 143 -2.09 -14.62 5.83
CA ALA A 143 -1.35 -15.79 5.36
C ALA A 143 0.17 -15.58 5.44
N ALA A 144 0.64 -14.41 5.01
CA ALA A 144 2.05 -14.05 5.11
C ALA A 144 2.55 -14.04 6.57
N TYR A 145 1.79 -13.47 7.51
CA TYR A 145 2.14 -13.50 8.94
C TYR A 145 2.13 -14.89 9.55
N LYS A 146 1.29 -15.77 9.05
CA LYS A 146 1.22 -17.16 9.50
C LYS A 146 2.23 -18.08 8.81
N GLY A 147 2.99 -17.56 7.83
CA GLY A 147 3.92 -18.35 7.02
C GLY A 147 3.20 -19.40 6.16
N VAL A 148 1.96 -19.13 5.79
CA VAL A 148 1.15 -19.98 4.91
C VAL A 148 1.21 -19.40 3.50
N ASN A 149 1.44 -20.25 2.52
CA ASN A 149 1.36 -19.88 1.11
C ASN A 149 -0.06 -20.19 0.62
N PRO A 150 -0.89 -19.17 0.36
CA PRO A 150 -2.27 -19.35 -0.07
C PRO A 150 -2.40 -19.82 -1.51
#